data_327c8bf2ac98f3fe0a30a82dda234a9e
#
_entry.id   327c8bf2ac98f3fe0a30a82dda234a9e
#
_cell.length_a   1.000
_cell.length_b   1.000
_cell.length_c   1.000
_cell.angle_alpha   90.00
_cell.angle_beta   90.00
_cell.angle_gamma   90.00
#
_symmetry.space_group_name_H-M   'P 1'
#
loop_
_entity.id
_entity.type
_entity.pdbx_description
1 polymer ?
#
loop_
_entity_poly.entity_id
_entity_poly.type
_entity_poly.pdbx_seq_one_letter_code
_entity_poly.pdbx_strand_id
1 'polypeptide(L)'
;MLQQYSGTNMKLDNSVKSHIHQLQDAARQNRLVIFVGAGVSASAGVPAWRELVDMFKNELPEGMYDQNDILKSAQIYRELRGEVEYMKQVKRILKYGQSSCNQIHKAIMELNPCQIVTT
;
A
#
# COMPACT_ATOMS: atom_id res chain seq x y z
N MET A 1 0.23 -25.18 10.12
CA MET A 1 1.20 -25.84 9.25
C MET A 1 2.15 -24.79 8.70
N LEU A 2 3.28 -24.61 9.39
CA LEU A 2 4.32 -23.66 8.96
C LEU A 2 5.16 -24.35 7.89
N GLN A 3 4.84 -24.10 6.62
CA GLN A 3 5.68 -24.54 5.51
C GLN A 3 6.83 -23.56 5.31
N GLN A 4 8.02 -24.05 5.65
CA GLN A 4 9.36 -23.73 5.19
C GLN A 4 9.50 -22.54 4.24
N TYR A 5 9.90 -21.41 4.78
CA TYR A 5 10.70 -20.45 4.05
C TYR A 5 12.17 -20.87 4.17
N SER A 6 12.63 -21.68 3.22
CA SER A 6 14.05 -21.90 2.99
C SER A 6 14.62 -20.73 2.20
N GLY A 7 15.28 -19.84 2.88
CA GLY A 7 15.99 -18.76 2.21
C GLY A 7 16.51 -17.72 3.19
N THR A 8 17.79 -17.84 3.50
CA THR A 8 18.63 -16.99 4.31
C THR A 8 18.47 -17.17 5.83
N ASN A 9 19.45 -17.86 6.40
CA ASN A 9 19.75 -17.88 7.84
C ASN A 9 20.14 -16.46 8.31
N MET A 10 19.19 -15.55 8.37
CA MET A 10 19.37 -14.30 9.08
C MET A 10 19.36 -14.63 10.57
N LYS A 11 20.54 -14.63 11.20
CA LYS A 11 20.64 -14.63 12.66
C LYS A 11 19.94 -13.37 13.15
N LEU A 12 18.66 -13.52 13.52
CA LEU A 12 17.91 -12.42 14.14
C LEU A 12 18.62 -12.07 15.44
N ASP A 13 18.95 -10.80 15.61
CA ASP A 13 19.46 -10.26 16.85
C ASP A 13 18.50 -10.56 18.01
N ASN A 14 19.03 -10.73 19.22
CA ASN A 14 18.22 -11.01 20.41
C ASN A 14 17.17 -9.95 20.71
N SER A 15 17.45 -8.70 20.37
CA SER A 15 16.52 -7.58 20.42
C SER A 15 15.31 -7.82 19.52
N VAL A 16 15.53 -8.22 18.26
CA VAL A 16 14.47 -8.51 17.28
C VAL A 16 13.62 -9.70 17.75
N LYS A 17 14.25 -10.75 18.30
CA LYS A 17 13.51 -11.91 18.86
C LYS A 17 12.60 -11.50 20.00
N SER A 18 13.08 -10.63 20.90
CA SER A 18 12.28 -10.12 22.02
C SER A 18 11.05 -9.36 21.52
N HIS A 19 11.21 -8.50 20.52
CA HIS A 19 10.09 -7.76 19.93
C HIS A 19 9.08 -8.69 19.23
N ILE A 20 9.55 -9.75 18.54
CA ILE A 20 8.67 -10.76 17.94
C ILE A 20 7.83 -11.44 19.02
N HIS A 21 8.40 -11.83 20.15
CA HIS A 21 7.65 -12.43 21.25
C HIS A 21 6.60 -11.48 21.82
N GLN A 22 6.92 -10.21 22.00
CA GLN A 22 5.96 -9.20 22.46
C GLN A 22 4.77 -9.05 21.48
N LEU A 23 5.03 -9.04 20.17
CA LEU A 23 3.99 -8.98 19.13
C LEU A 23 3.12 -10.26 19.15
N GLN A 24 3.74 -11.43 19.30
CA GLN A 24 3.02 -12.69 19.42
C GLN A 24 2.09 -12.71 20.63
N ASP A 25 2.56 -12.22 21.79
CA ASP A 25 1.76 -12.14 23.00
C ASP A 25 0.61 -11.13 22.85
N ALA A 26 0.85 -10.00 22.19
CA ALA A 26 -0.21 -9.04 21.88
C ALA A 26 -1.28 -9.66 20.96
N ALA A 27 -0.88 -10.45 19.96
CA ALA A 27 -1.81 -11.15 19.07
C ALA A 27 -2.65 -12.18 19.86
N ARG A 28 -2.01 -13.01 20.70
CA ARG A 28 -2.70 -14.01 21.54
C ARG A 28 -3.70 -13.38 22.52
N GLN A 29 -3.40 -12.17 23.01
CA GLN A 29 -4.25 -11.42 23.93
C GLN A 29 -5.29 -10.54 23.21
N ASN A 30 -5.42 -10.66 21.90
CA ASN A 30 -6.32 -9.86 21.06
C ASN A 30 -6.11 -8.33 21.23
N ARG A 31 -4.83 -7.91 21.29
CA ARG A 31 -4.42 -6.51 21.45
C ARG A 31 -3.53 -6.02 20.32
N LEU A 32 -3.31 -6.85 19.29
CA LEU A 32 -2.48 -6.48 18.14
C LEU A 32 -3.26 -5.55 17.21
N VAL A 33 -2.77 -4.35 17.01
CA VAL A 33 -3.25 -3.40 15.99
C VAL A 33 -2.21 -3.28 14.90
N ILE A 34 -2.63 -3.38 13.65
CA ILE A 34 -1.74 -3.27 12.48
C ILE A 34 -2.11 -2.03 11.68
N PHE A 35 -1.12 -1.17 11.45
CA PHE A 35 -1.23 -0.04 10.52
C PHE A 35 -0.70 -0.45 9.16
N VAL A 36 -1.54 -0.31 8.14
CA VAL A 36 -1.24 -0.74 6.77
C VAL A 36 -1.22 0.48 5.86
N GLY A 37 -0.08 0.78 5.31
CA GLY A 37 0.07 1.84 4.30
C GLY A 37 -0.02 1.32 2.86
N ALA A 38 -0.01 2.24 1.91
CA ALA A 38 -0.10 1.95 0.47
C ALA A 38 1.00 1.02 -0.07
N GLY A 39 2.14 0.90 0.63
CA GLY A 39 3.23 0.00 0.25
C GLY A 39 2.84 -1.47 0.21
N VAL A 40 1.88 -1.89 1.03
CA VAL A 40 1.35 -3.27 0.99
C VAL A 40 0.58 -3.52 -0.31
N SER A 41 -0.18 -2.55 -0.78
CA SER A 41 -0.92 -2.64 -2.04
C SER A 41 0.01 -2.55 -3.27
N ALA A 42 1.13 -1.84 -3.17
CA ALA A 42 2.12 -1.73 -4.25
C ALA A 42 2.67 -3.11 -4.64
N SER A 43 2.93 -3.99 -3.67
CA SER A 43 3.38 -5.36 -3.93
C SER A 43 2.32 -6.26 -4.58
N ALA A 44 1.04 -5.83 -4.58
CA ALA A 44 -0.06 -6.47 -5.31
C ALA A 44 -0.27 -5.88 -6.73
N GLY A 45 0.65 -5.04 -7.19
CA GLY A 45 0.58 -4.39 -8.51
C GLY A 45 -0.32 -3.16 -8.57
N VAL A 46 -0.72 -2.62 -7.41
CA VAL A 46 -1.41 -1.33 -7.34
C VAL A 46 -0.34 -0.23 -7.39
N PRO A 47 -0.42 0.72 -8.33
CA PRO A 47 0.58 1.77 -8.46
C PRO A 47 0.61 2.68 -7.22
N ALA A 48 1.80 3.16 -6.88
CA ALA A 48 1.96 4.17 -5.85
C ALA A 48 1.39 5.51 -6.32
N TRP A 49 1.11 6.41 -5.37
CA TRP A 49 0.53 7.72 -5.68
C TRP A 49 1.30 8.49 -6.76
N ARG A 50 2.62 8.49 -6.71
CA ARG A 50 3.47 9.14 -7.73
C ARG A 50 3.25 8.54 -9.11
N GLU A 51 3.25 7.23 -9.22
CA GLU A 51 3.04 6.52 -10.49
C GLU A 51 1.66 6.81 -11.07
N LEU A 52 0.64 6.90 -10.20
CA LEU A 52 -0.70 7.28 -10.59
C LEU A 52 -0.73 8.69 -11.21
N VAL A 53 -0.08 9.66 -10.56
CA VAL A 53 -0.06 11.04 -11.04
C VAL A 53 0.81 11.20 -12.29
N ASP A 54 1.90 10.43 -12.40
CA ASP A 54 2.74 10.41 -13.61
C ASP A 54 1.96 9.96 -14.85
N MET A 55 0.93 9.14 -14.69
CA MET A 55 0.06 8.75 -15.81
C MET A 55 -0.79 9.91 -16.34
N PHE A 56 -1.00 10.96 -15.57
CA PHE A 56 -1.67 12.16 -16.02
C PHE A 56 -0.76 13.12 -16.78
N LYS A 57 0.56 12.94 -16.69
CA LYS A 57 1.56 13.85 -17.26
C LYS A 57 1.29 14.17 -18.74
N ASN A 58 0.97 13.16 -19.53
CA ASN A 58 0.76 13.32 -20.98
C ASN A 58 -0.59 13.99 -21.32
N GLU A 59 -1.49 14.09 -20.36
CA GLU A 59 -2.79 14.71 -20.50
C GLU A 59 -2.85 16.14 -19.94
N LEU A 60 -1.79 16.56 -19.26
CA LEU A 60 -1.64 17.93 -18.77
C LEU A 60 -0.98 18.82 -19.82
N PRO A 61 -1.38 20.09 -19.93
CA PRO A 61 -0.70 21.06 -20.75
C PRO A 61 0.78 21.20 -20.36
N GLU A 62 1.60 21.59 -21.33
CA GLU A 62 3.03 21.79 -21.11
C GLU A 62 3.28 22.78 -19.97
N GLY A 63 4.21 22.42 -19.07
CA GLY A 63 4.55 23.22 -17.88
C GLY A 63 3.61 23.10 -16.69
N MET A 64 2.49 22.38 -16.81
CA MET A 64 1.55 22.19 -15.71
C MET A 64 1.82 20.93 -14.86
N TYR A 65 2.66 20.02 -15.33
CA TYR A 65 3.12 18.88 -14.55
C TYR A 65 4.36 19.26 -13.76
N ASP A 66 4.30 19.11 -12.43
CA ASP A 66 5.41 19.32 -11.52
C ASP A 66 5.76 17.99 -10.81
N GLN A 67 6.91 17.43 -11.14
CA GLN A 67 7.39 16.18 -10.52
C GLN A 67 7.74 16.34 -9.04
N ASN A 68 7.94 17.57 -8.56
CA ASN A 68 8.25 17.87 -7.17
C ASN A 68 6.97 18.15 -6.36
N ASP A 69 5.88 18.48 -7.04
CA ASP A 69 4.56 18.72 -6.43
C ASP A 69 3.48 17.92 -7.16
N ILE A 70 3.46 16.63 -6.87
CA ILE A 70 2.50 15.69 -7.49
C ILE A 70 1.06 15.96 -7.07
N LEU A 71 0.83 16.50 -5.86
CA LEU A 71 -0.51 16.87 -5.41
C LEU A 71 -1.08 18.01 -6.25
N LYS A 72 -0.29 19.04 -6.53
CA LYS A 72 -0.65 20.13 -7.42
C LYS A 72 -0.96 19.63 -8.83
N SER A 73 -0.12 18.76 -9.38
CA SER A 73 -0.35 18.15 -10.69
C SER A 73 -1.66 17.38 -10.75
N ALA A 74 -1.99 16.60 -9.73
CA ALA A 74 -3.26 15.88 -9.61
C ALA A 74 -4.46 16.83 -9.53
N GLN A 75 -4.34 17.91 -8.75
CA GLN A 75 -5.37 18.94 -8.63
C GLN A 75 -5.63 19.65 -9.96
N ILE A 76 -4.58 20.05 -10.66
CA ILE A 76 -4.69 20.67 -12.00
C ILE A 76 -5.42 19.72 -12.96
N TYR A 77 -5.06 18.44 -12.97
CA TYR A 77 -5.75 17.46 -13.82
C TYR A 77 -7.25 17.39 -13.49
N ARG A 78 -7.59 17.32 -12.19
CA ARG A 78 -8.97 17.28 -11.72
C ARG A 78 -9.76 18.54 -12.13
N GLU A 79 -9.14 19.73 -12.04
CA GLU A 79 -9.75 21.00 -12.43
C GLU A 79 -9.98 21.08 -13.94
N LEU A 80 -9.03 20.61 -14.75
CA LEU A 80 -9.12 20.66 -16.22
C LEU A 80 -10.09 19.61 -16.80
N ARG A 81 -10.15 18.42 -16.21
CA ARG A 81 -10.95 17.29 -16.74
C ARG A 81 -12.28 17.09 -16.02
N GLY A 82 -12.43 17.70 -14.86
CA GLY A 82 -13.58 17.54 -13.97
C GLY A 82 -13.51 16.30 -13.08
N GLU A 83 -14.30 16.35 -12.02
CA GLU A 83 -14.32 15.31 -10.96
C GLU A 83 -14.63 13.91 -11.51
N VAL A 84 -15.60 13.80 -12.39
CA VAL A 84 -16.07 12.51 -12.91
C VAL A 84 -14.98 11.82 -13.73
N GLU A 85 -14.31 12.55 -14.62
CA GLU A 85 -13.22 11.99 -15.43
C GLU A 85 -12.00 11.68 -14.55
N TYR A 86 -11.66 12.54 -13.60
CA TYR A 86 -10.60 12.28 -12.62
C TYR A 86 -10.84 10.97 -11.88
N MET A 87 -12.02 10.78 -11.30
CA MET A 87 -12.35 9.55 -10.55
C MET A 87 -12.36 8.31 -11.43
N LYS A 88 -12.81 8.45 -12.69
CA LYS A 88 -12.78 7.35 -13.66
C LYS A 88 -11.34 6.91 -13.97
N GLN A 89 -10.44 7.86 -14.19
CA GLN A 89 -9.03 7.57 -14.44
C GLN A 89 -8.34 6.97 -13.22
N VAL A 90 -8.58 7.52 -12.02
CA VAL A 90 -8.05 6.96 -10.77
C VAL A 90 -8.49 5.51 -10.60
N LYS A 91 -9.77 5.19 -10.77
CA LYS A 91 -10.28 3.82 -10.67
C LYS A 91 -9.65 2.89 -11.70
N ARG A 92 -9.47 3.36 -12.94
CA ARG A 92 -8.82 2.60 -14.01
C ARG A 92 -7.37 2.27 -13.67
N ILE A 93 -6.61 3.27 -13.22
CA ILE A 93 -5.18 3.14 -12.91
C ILE A 93 -4.98 2.24 -11.69
N LEU A 94 -5.77 2.40 -10.64
CA LEU A 94 -5.74 1.57 -9.45
C LEU A 94 -6.28 0.14 -9.69
N LYS A 95 -6.73 -0.16 -10.91
CA LYS A 95 -7.33 -1.45 -11.25
C LYS A 95 -8.44 -1.85 -10.27
N TYR A 96 -9.30 -0.88 -9.96
CA TYR A 96 -10.39 -1.06 -9.02
C TYR A 96 -11.23 -2.30 -9.35
N GLY A 97 -11.39 -3.19 -8.39
CA GLY A 97 -12.10 -4.46 -8.55
C GLY A 97 -11.32 -5.56 -9.30
N GLN A 98 -10.06 -5.33 -9.72
CA GLN A 98 -9.23 -6.29 -10.44
C GLN A 98 -7.99 -6.74 -9.63
N SER A 99 -7.69 -6.05 -8.54
CA SER A 99 -6.56 -6.40 -7.68
C SER A 99 -6.91 -7.61 -6.80
N SER A 100 -5.93 -8.50 -6.60
CA SER A 100 -6.05 -9.67 -5.73
C SER A 100 -5.15 -9.53 -4.51
N CYS A 101 -5.52 -10.22 -3.43
CA CYS A 101 -4.67 -10.30 -2.24
C CYS A 101 -3.33 -10.95 -2.56
N ASN A 102 -2.26 -10.37 -2.04
CA ASN A 102 -0.92 -10.93 -2.08
C ASN A 102 -0.56 -11.67 -0.78
N GLN A 103 0.66 -12.19 -0.71
CA GLN A 103 1.15 -12.91 0.47
C GLN A 103 1.19 -12.03 1.73
N ILE A 104 1.46 -10.72 1.59
CA ILE A 104 1.50 -9.79 2.72
C ILE A 104 0.11 -9.60 3.30
N HIS A 105 -0.92 -9.43 2.45
CA HIS A 105 -2.31 -9.35 2.91
C HIS A 105 -2.73 -10.62 3.66
N LYS A 106 -2.36 -11.79 3.14
CA LYS A 106 -2.64 -13.07 3.79
C LYS A 106 -1.96 -13.18 5.15
N ALA A 107 -0.67 -12.81 5.23
CA ALA A 107 0.08 -12.83 6.47
C ALA A 107 -0.53 -11.88 7.53
N ILE A 108 -0.98 -10.69 7.14
CA ILE A 108 -1.68 -9.76 8.02
C ILE A 108 -2.95 -10.40 8.60
N MET A 109 -3.73 -11.08 7.76
CA MET A 109 -4.96 -11.74 8.20
C MET A 109 -4.67 -12.95 9.10
N GLU A 110 -3.61 -13.71 8.82
CA GLU A 110 -3.19 -14.85 9.64
C GLU A 110 -2.74 -14.45 11.05
N LEU A 111 -2.23 -13.22 11.21
CA LEU A 111 -1.88 -12.67 12.53
C LEU A 111 -3.13 -12.40 13.39
N ASN A 112 -4.31 -12.43 12.79
CA ASN A 112 -5.59 -12.18 13.45
C ASN A 112 -5.59 -10.93 14.35
N PRO A 113 -5.26 -9.75 13.83
CA PRO A 113 -5.21 -8.53 14.63
C PRO A 113 -6.61 -8.14 15.12
N CYS A 114 -6.68 -7.50 16.29
CA CYS A 114 -7.95 -6.98 16.80
C CYS A 114 -8.45 -5.78 15.99
N GLN A 115 -7.54 -5.07 15.32
CA GLN A 115 -7.87 -3.94 14.46
C GLN A 115 -6.81 -3.77 13.36
N ILE A 116 -7.28 -3.42 12.16
CA ILE A 116 -6.44 -2.97 11.05
C ILE A 116 -6.80 -1.52 10.74
N VAL A 117 -5.79 -0.65 10.72
CA VAL A 117 -5.92 0.76 10.35
C VAL A 117 -5.21 0.96 9.02
N THR A 118 -5.91 1.52 8.04
CA THR A 118 -5.36 1.81 6.71
C THR A 118 -5.36 3.31 6.43
N THR A 119 -4.43 3.77 5.63
CA THR A 119 -4.38 5.13 5.10
C THR A 119 -4.92 5.15 3.67
#